data_ed2b8f04657bcfb12c3b81fced12e085
#
_entry.id   ed2b8f04657bcfb12c3b81fced12e085
#
_cell.length_a   1.000
_cell.length_b   1.000
_cell.length_c   1.000
_cell.angle_alpha   90.00
_cell.angle_beta   90.00
_cell.angle_gamma   90.00
#
_symmetry.space_group_name_H-M   'P 1'
#
loop_
_entity.id
_entity.type
_entity.pdbx_description
1 polymer ?
#
loop_
_entity_poly.entity_id
_entity_poly.type
_entity_poly.pdbx_seq_one_letter_code
_entity_poly.pdbx_strand_id
1 'polypeptide(L)'
;MLAHPLMEPYGRRGGPYSQNIMKFVKESVINASAEKVFAFHEAPDAFERLQPPWQTTEIVQPPTSLEVGTRVLLRVKVGPFWQTILAEHVAYEPGKMFADRMIKGPFADWLHRHIVTPRGDDQCVLTDDIEYELPLGILGRTFGAGFARRNLERMFEFRHQVTREACE
;
A
#
# COMPACT_ATOMS: atom_id res chain seq x y z
N MET A 1 -24.43 -12.84 -17.85
CA MET A 1 -22.99 -12.95 -18.06
C MET A 1 -22.51 -11.59 -18.54
N LEU A 2 -22.30 -10.64 -17.61
CA LEU A 2 -21.92 -9.26 -17.93
C LEU A 2 -20.42 -9.17 -17.61
N ALA A 3 -19.61 -9.01 -18.67
CA ALA A 3 -18.18 -8.76 -18.55
C ALA A 3 -17.95 -7.42 -17.84
N HIS A 4 -17.24 -7.46 -16.72
CA HIS A 4 -16.71 -6.23 -16.10
C HIS A 4 -15.78 -5.55 -17.13
N PRO A 5 -15.92 -4.23 -17.35
CA PRO A 5 -14.93 -3.51 -18.13
C PRO A 5 -13.61 -3.57 -17.36
N LEU A 6 -12.59 -4.10 -18.03
CA LEU A 6 -11.20 -4.07 -17.56
C LEU A 6 -10.84 -2.60 -17.30
N MET A 7 -10.64 -2.24 -16.03
CA MET A 7 -10.11 -0.93 -15.66
C MET A 7 -8.81 -0.72 -16.42
N GLU A 8 -8.80 0.29 -17.28
CA GLU A 8 -7.58 0.80 -17.93
C GLU A 8 -6.49 0.97 -16.86
N PRO A 9 -5.26 0.49 -17.07
CA PRO A 9 -4.20 0.67 -16.10
C PRO A 9 -3.90 2.15 -15.98
N TYR A 10 -4.19 2.73 -14.83
CA TYR A 10 -3.88 4.12 -14.47
C TYR A 10 -2.46 4.47 -14.90
N GLY A 11 -2.34 5.47 -15.79
CA GLY A 11 -1.19 5.85 -16.59
C GLY A 11 0.16 5.67 -15.90
N ARG A 12 0.92 4.69 -16.32
CA ARG A 12 2.27 4.42 -15.86
C ARG A 12 3.21 5.52 -16.39
N ARG A 13 4.09 6.04 -15.54
CA ARG A 13 5.18 6.95 -15.96
C ARG A 13 6.34 6.20 -16.62
N GLY A 14 6.10 5.16 -17.34
CA GLY A 14 7.10 4.42 -18.09
C GLY A 14 6.43 3.88 -19.32
N GLY A 15 7.13 3.93 -20.45
CA GLY A 15 6.66 3.34 -21.71
C GLY A 15 6.26 1.87 -21.57
N PRO A 16 5.84 1.20 -22.63
CA PRO A 16 5.17 -0.08 -22.59
C PRO A 16 6.01 -1.13 -21.84
N TYR A 17 5.48 -1.61 -20.69
CA TYR A 17 5.96 -2.73 -19.89
C TYR A 17 7.45 -2.71 -19.51
N SER A 18 7.79 -2.06 -18.37
CA SER A 18 9.08 -2.33 -17.73
C SER A 18 9.14 -3.83 -17.37
N GLN A 19 10.12 -4.55 -17.90
CA GLN A 19 10.35 -5.97 -17.61
C GLN A 19 10.87 -6.21 -16.17
N ASN A 20 11.00 -5.15 -15.38
CA ASN A 20 11.59 -5.18 -14.04
C ASN A 20 10.56 -5.01 -12.91
N ILE A 21 9.26 -4.96 -13.24
CA ILE A 21 8.20 -4.86 -12.24
C ILE A 21 8.15 -6.16 -11.42
N MET A 22 8.19 -5.98 -10.11
CA MET A 22 8.01 -7.05 -9.13
C MET A 22 6.63 -6.91 -8.49
N LYS A 23 6.10 -8.02 -8.00
CA LYS A 23 4.81 -8.07 -7.31
C LYS A 23 4.99 -8.61 -5.89
N PHE A 24 4.32 -7.97 -4.94
CA PHE A 24 4.15 -8.44 -3.58
C PHE A 24 2.65 -8.42 -3.25
N VAL A 25 2.15 -9.51 -2.68
CA VAL A 25 0.75 -9.61 -2.22
C VAL A 25 0.75 -10.14 -0.80
N LYS A 26 0.01 -9.48 0.08
CA LYS A 26 -0.33 -9.94 1.41
C LYS A 26 -1.84 -10.03 1.54
N GLU A 27 -2.33 -11.20 2.00
CA GLU A 27 -3.74 -11.42 2.28
C GLU A 27 -3.92 -11.88 3.72
N SER A 28 -4.99 -11.42 4.35
CA SER A 28 -5.41 -11.89 5.66
C SER A 28 -6.93 -11.94 5.75
N VAL A 29 -7.45 -13.00 6.34
CA VAL A 29 -8.85 -13.06 6.77
C VAL A 29 -8.96 -12.27 8.07
N ILE A 30 -9.91 -11.34 8.11
CA ILE A 30 -10.26 -10.54 9.30
C ILE A 30 -11.68 -10.95 9.71
N ASN A 31 -11.87 -11.25 11.01
CA ASN A 31 -13.18 -11.62 11.58
C ASN A 31 -13.99 -10.36 11.91
N ALA A 32 -14.23 -9.57 10.89
CA ALA A 32 -15.04 -8.36 10.92
C ALA A 32 -15.62 -8.10 9.54
N SER A 33 -16.74 -7.37 9.47
CA SER A 33 -17.34 -7.01 8.19
C SER A 33 -16.39 -6.15 7.34
N ALA A 34 -16.52 -6.22 6.01
CA ALA A 34 -15.74 -5.40 5.10
C ALA A 34 -15.92 -3.90 5.36
N GLU A 35 -17.11 -3.48 5.73
CA GLU A 35 -17.43 -2.09 6.08
C GLU A 35 -16.63 -1.62 7.29
N LYS A 36 -16.54 -2.45 8.35
CA LYS A 36 -15.77 -2.11 9.56
C LYS A 36 -14.28 -2.00 9.27
N VAL A 37 -13.73 -2.92 8.49
CA VAL A 37 -12.32 -2.90 8.08
C VAL A 37 -12.02 -1.71 7.18
N PHE A 38 -12.89 -1.39 6.24
CA PHE A 38 -12.70 -0.23 5.37
C PHE A 38 -12.80 1.08 6.15
N ALA A 39 -13.80 1.22 7.03
CA ALA A 39 -13.95 2.38 7.91
C ALA A 39 -12.75 2.60 8.84
N PHE A 40 -12.07 1.53 9.29
CA PHE A 40 -10.82 1.65 10.01
C PHE A 40 -9.76 2.39 9.17
N HIS A 41 -9.62 2.07 7.87
CA HIS A 41 -8.65 2.74 7.01
C HIS A 41 -9.02 4.20 6.70
N GLU A 42 -10.29 4.56 6.78
CA GLU A 42 -10.78 5.94 6.64
C GLU A 42 -10.63 6.76 7.94
N ALA A 43 -10.37 6.11 9.08
CA ALA A 43 -10.24 6.80 10.35
C ALA A 43 -9.02 7.73 10.36
N PRO A 44 -9.12 8.95 10.96
CA PRO A 44 -8.07 9.95 10.93
C PRO A 44 -6.72 9.50 11.53
N ASP A 45 -6.76 8.57 12.48
CA ASP A 45 -5.60 8.02 13.18
C ASP A 45 -5.07 6.72 12.57
N ALA A 46 -5.78 6.13 11.60
CA ALA A 46 -5.41 4.84 11.00
C ALA A 46 -4.01 4.86 10.40
N PHE A 47 -3.70 5.92 9.66
CA PHE A 47 -2.41 6.03 9.00
C PHE A 47 -1.25 6.05 10.01
N GLU A 48 -1.40 6.74 11.15
CA GLU A 48 -0.40 6.77 12.22
C GLU A 48 -0.27 5.40 12.89
N ARG A 49 -1.38 4.74 13.22
CA ARG A 49 -1.41 3.40 13.83
C ARG A 49 -0.76 2.34 12.95
N LEU A 50 -0.82 2.48 11.64
CA LEU A 50 -0.22 1.57 10.67
C LEU A 50 1.28 1.80 10.44
N GLN A 51 1.91 2.78 11.14
CA GLN A 51 3.37 2.95 11.07
C GLN A 51 4.07 1.97 12.01
N PRO A 52 5.00 1.13 11.49
CA PRO A 52 5.67 0.13 12.31
C PRO A 52 6.60 0.77 13.36
N PRO A 53 6.59 0.31 14.63
CA PRO A 53 7.32 0.94 15.73
C PRO A 53 8.85 0.81 15.61
N TRP A 54 9.35 -0.13 14.81
CA TRP A 54 10.80 -0.29 14.56
C TRP A 54 11.34 0.65 13.49
N GLN A 55 10.48 1.43 12.82
CA GLN A 55 10.86 2.40 11.81
C GLN A 55 10.62 3.81 12.30
N THR A 56 11.69 4.60 12.44
CA THR A 56 11.51 6.02 12.76
C THR A 56 10.90 6.73 11.56
N THR A 57 9.65 7.14 11.69
CA THR A 57 8.87 7.83 10.66
C THR A 57 8.41 9.18 11.19
N GLU A 58 8.61 10.22 10.42
CA GLU A 58 8.04 11.56 10.62
C GLU A 58 6.92 11.76 9.59
N ILE A 59 5.68 11.90 10.07
CA ILE A 59 4.53 12.21 9.22
C ILE A 59 4.50 13.74 9.03
N VAL A 60 4.94 14.20 7.86
CA VAL A 60 4.99 15.64 7.54
C VAL A 60 3.62 16.14 7.08
N GLN A 61 2.93 15.32 6.28
CA GLN A 61 1.57 15.57 5.82
C GLN A 61 0.80 14.25 5.86
N PRO A 62 -0.12 14.07 6.82
CA PRO A 62 -0.99 12.90 6.85
C PRO A 62 -2.02 12.94 5.71
N PRO A 63 -2.61 11.80 5.33
CA PRO A 63 -3.74 11.79 4.41
C PRO A 63 -4.95 12.48 5.05
N THR A 64 -5.65 13.29 4.28
CA THR A 64 -6.91 13.95 4.70
C THR A 64 -8.15 13.12 4.36
N SER A 65 -8.02 12.18 3.44
CA SER A 65 -9.04 11.21 3.02
C SER A 65 -8.38 10.08 2.25
N LEU A 66 -9.16 9.09 1.79
CA LEU A 66 -8.70 8.05 0.83
C LEU A 66 -9.00 8.42 -0.63
N GLU A 67 -9.64 9.57 -0.87
CA GLU A 67 -10.04 10.01 -2.21
C GLU A 67 -8.83 10.28 -3.13
N VAL A 68 -9.09 10.15 -4.44
CA VAL A 68 -8.10 10.42 -5.49
C VAL A 68 -7.56 11.84 -5.38
N GLY A 69 -6.24 11.99 -5.50
CA GLY A 69 -5.53 13.26 -5.38
C GLY A 69 -5.06 13.59 -3.95
N THR A 70 -5.49 12.83 -2.94
CA THR A 70 -4.96 12.98 -1.57
C THR A 70 -3.48 12.61 -1.54
N ARG A 71 -2.67 13.48 -0.93
CA ARG A 71 -1.22 13.30 -0.83
C ARG A 71 -0.78 13.02 0.60
N VAL A 72 0.21 12.18 0.70
CA VAL A 72 0.88 11.79 1.96
C VAL A 72 2.36 12.09 1.82
N LEU A 73 2.92 12.84 2.78
CA LEU A 73 4.34 13.14 2.82
C LEU A 73 4.95 12.60 4.12
N LEU A 74 5.94 11.73 3.98
CA LEU A 74 6.68 11.11 5.06
C LEU A 74 8.17 11.40 4.94
N ARG A 75 8.84 11.36 6.09
CA ARG A 75 10.30 11.17 6.17
C ARG A 75 10.58 9.92 7.00
N VAL A 76 11.33 9.01 6.43
CA VAL A 76 11.66 7.72 7.03
C VAL A 76 13.17 7.65 7.25
N LYS A 77 13.60 7.25 8.45
CA LYS A 77 15.02 7.12 8.76
C LYS A 77 15.55 5.79 8.24
N VAL A 78 16.58 5.84 7.39
CA VAL A 78 17.27 4.68 6.83
C VAL A 78 18.76 4.79 7.17
N GLY A 79 19.20 4.05 8.18
CA GLY A 79 20.53 4.23 8.75
C GLY A 79 20.72 5.67 9.27
N PRO A 80 21.80 6.38 8.87
CA PRO A 80 22.02 7.77 9.28
C PRO A 80 21.23 8.79 8.43
N PHE A 81 20.56 8.37 7.37
CA PHE A 81 19.92 9.26 6.38
C PHE A 81 18.40 9.31 6.53
N TRP A 82 17.79 10.43 6.12
CA TRP A 82 16.36 10.58 5.99
C TRP A 82 15.95 10.44 4.53
N GLN A 83 15.03 9.52 4.27
CA GLN A 83 14.40 9.30 2.98
C GLN A 83 13.03 9.97 2.96
N THR A 84 12.80 10.87 2.01
CA THR A 84 11.47 11.46 1.78
C THR A 84 10.64 10.53 0.92
N ILE A 85 9.39 10.29 1.33
CA ILE A 85 8.39 9.54 0.59
C ILE A 85 7.20 10.46 0.37
N LEU A 86 6.82 10.68 -0.89
CA LEU A 86 5.61 11.35 -1.31
C LEU A 86 4.75 10.35 -2.09
N ALA A 87 3.56 10.07 -1.60
CA ALA A 87 2.56 9.25 -2.27
C ALA A 87 1.30 10.07 -2.56
N GLU A 88 0.53 9.62 -3.56
CA GLU A 88 -0.75 10.20 -3.94
C GLU A 88 -1.76 9.08 -4.19
N HIS A 89 -2.96 9.23 -3.66
CA HIS A 89 -4.06 8.32 -3.94
C HIS A 89 -4.50 8.47 -5.39
N VAL A 90 -4.56 7.36 -6.12
CA VAL A 90 -4.84 7.32 -7.56
C VAL A 90 -6.12 6.56 -7.91
N ALA A 91 -6.68 5.83 -6.96
CA ALA A 91 -7.97 5.16 -7.10
C ALA A 91 -8.69 5.11 -5.75
N TYR A 92 -10.02 5.16 -5.77
CA TYR A 92 -10.87 5.04 -4.59
C TYR A 92 -12.25 4.51 -5.00
N GLU A 93 -12.62 3.37 -4.41
CA GLU A 93 -13.95 2.77 -4.49
C GLU A 93 -14.44 2.56 -3.05
N PRO A 94 -15.40 3.40 -2.56
CA PRO A 94 -15.85 3.37 -1.17
C PRO A 94 -16.26 1.96 -0.70
N GLY A 95 -15.77 1.55 0.45
CA GLY A 95 -16.07 0.25 1.05
C GLY A 95 -15.38 -0.95 0.39
N LYS A 96 -14.56 -0.73 -0.66
CA LYS A 96 -13.95 -1.83 -1.43
C LYS A 96 -12.45 -1.71 -1.62
N MET A 97 -11.99 -0.55 -2.09
CA MET A 97 -10.59 -0.41 -2.50
C MET A 97 -10.15 1.05 -2.54
N PHE A 98 -8.89 1.28 -2.20
CA PHE A 98 -8.16 2.49 -2.58
C PHE A 98 -6.75 2.10 -3.02
N ALA A 99 -6.11 2.99 -3.78
CA ALA A 99 -4.76 2.75 -4.24
C ALA A 99 -3.91 4.02 -4.17
N ASP A 100 -2.64 3.86 -3.83
CA ASP A 100 -1.66 4.92 -3.82
C ASP A 100 -0.50 4.64 -4.78
N ARG A 101 0.04 5.72 -5.33
CA ARG A 101 1.26 5.71 -6.15
C ARG A 101 2.33 6.55 -5.48
N MET A 102 3.55 6.03 -5.44
CA MET A 102 4.71 6.79 -4.99
C MET A 102 5.15 7.79 -6.07
N ILE A 103 5.11 9.08 -5.74
CA ILE A 103 5.60 10.17 -6.60
C ILE A 103 7.10 10.39 -6.39
N LYS A 104 7.55 10.21 -5.15
CA LYS A 104 8.96 10.30 -4.75
C LYS A 104 9.22 9.30 -3.62
N GLY A 105 10.33 8.57 -3.72
CA GLY A 105 10.67 7.59 -2.68
C GLY A 105 11.81 6.66 -3.10
N PRO A 106 11.99 5.55 -2.37
CA PRO A 106 13.08 4.61 -2.61
C PRO A 106 12.88 3.67 -3.81
N PHE A 107 11.67 3.60 -4.36
CA PHE A 107 11.35 2.77 -5.51
C PHE A 107 11.33 3.60 -6.80
N ALA A 108 11.70 3.00 -7.92
CA ALA A 108 11.61 3.62 -9.24
C ALA A 108 10.16 3.72 -9.73
N ASP A 109 9.35 2.70 -9.42
CA ASP A 109 7.89 2.73 -9.54
C ASP A 109 7.25 1.99 -8.37
N TRP A 110 6.04 2.40 -7.99
CA TRP A 110 5.26 1.83 -6.91
C TRP A 110 3.79 2.14 -7.10
N LEU A 111 2.99 1.09 -7.13
CA LEU A 111 1.53 1.15 -7.10
C LEU A 111 1.04 0.16 -6.06
N HIS A 112 0.32 0.63 -5.06
CA HIS A 112 -0.20 -0.17 -3.97
C HIS A 112 -1.72 -0.07 -3.92
N ARG A 113 -2.39 -1.21 -3.96
CA ARG A 113 -3.84 -1.35 -3.86
C ARG A 113 -4.19 -1.99 -2.53
N HIS A 114 -5.02 -1.32 -1.76
CA HIS A 114 -5.66 -1.85 -0.56
C HIS A 114 -7.06 -2.31 -0.95
N ILE A 115 -7.33 -3.60 -0.81
CA ILE A 115 -8.59 -4.19 -1.26
C ILE A 115 -9.23 -4.90 -0.07
N VAL A 116 -10.52 -4.63 0.16
CA VAL A 116 -11.32 -5.30 1.18
C VAL A 116 -12.45 -6.05 0.49
N THR A 117 -12.38 -7.38 0.54
CA THR A 117 -13.36 -8.25 -0.12
C THR A 117 -14.24 -8.92 0.93
N PRO A 118 -15.57 -8.70 0.92
CA PRO A 118 -16.48 -9.38 1.84
C PRO A 118 -16.40 -10.90 1.72
N ARG A 119 -16.47 -11.59 2.86
CA ARG A 119 -16.58 -13.05 2.98
C ARG A 119 -17.72 -13.41 3.93
N GLY A 120 -18.96 -13.22 3.49
CA GLY A 120 -20.14 -13.22 4.35
C GLY A 120 -20.28 -11.89 5.11
N ASP A 121 -21.11 -11.87 6.14
CA ASP A 121 -21.47 -10.66 6.86
C ASP A 121 -20.45 -10.26 7.93
N ASP A 122 -19.78 -11.25 8.54
CA ASP A 122 -18.90 -11.06 9.70
C ASP A 122 -17.42 -11.27 9.39
N GLN A 123 -17.06 -11.49 8.14
CA GLN A 123 -15.67 -11.67 7.71
C GLN A 123 -15.36 -10.92 6.42
N CYS A 124 -14.10 -10.56 6.25
CA CYS A 124 -13.57 -10.09 4.97
C CYS A 124 -12.14 -10.60 4.74
N VAL A 125 -11.67 -10.44 3.52
CA VAL A 125 -10.26 -10.60 3.15
C VAL A 125 -9.68 -9.21 2.90
N LEU A 126 -8.67 -8.84 3.70
CA LEU A 126 -7.83 -7.67 3.45
C LEU A 126 -6.67 -8.10 2.57
N THR A 127 -6.52 -7.45 1.42
CA THR A 127 -5.45 -7.69 0.46
C THR A 127 -4.67 -6.41 0.19
N ASP A 128 -3.37 -6.44 0.43
CA ASP A 128 -2.42 -5.45 -0.08
C ASP A 128 -1.73 -6.02 -1.31
N ASP A 129 -1.98 -5.43 -2.48
CA ASP A 129 -1.42 -5.80 -3.77
C ASP A 129 -0.49 -4.69 -4.27
N ILE A 130 0.81 -4.98 -4.31
CA ILE A 130 1.85 -4.01 -4.58
C ILE A 130 2.62 -4.42 -5.83
N GLU A 131 2.62 -3.53 -6.81
CA GLU A 131 3.52 -3.57 -7.96
C GLU A 131 4.63 -2.55 -7.74
N TYR A 132 5.89 -2.96 -7.83
CA TYR A 132 7.01 -2.07 -7.59
C TYR A 132 8.22 -2.37 -8.47
N GLU A 133 9.04 -1.36 -8.72
CA GLU A 133 10.32 -1.46 -9.39
C GLU A 133 11.43 -0.89 -8.51
N LEU A 134 12.54 -1.63 -8.38
CA LEU A 134 13.71 -1.16 -7.65
C LEU A 134 14.53 -0.19 -8.51
N PRO A 135 15.18 0.81 -7.91
CA PRO A 135 16.12 1.66 -8.62
C PRO A 135 17.29 0.83 -9.17
N LEU A 136 17.97 1.33 -10.20
CA LEU A 136 19.05 0.64 -10.91
C LEU A 136 18.62 -0.60 -11.72
N GLY A 137 17.32 -0.76 -12.02
CA GLY A 137 16.81 -1.80 -12.93
C GLY A 137 17.25 -3.21 -12.56
N ILE A 138 17.93 -3.92 -13.49
CA ILE A 138 18.37 -5.31 -13.29
C ILE A 138 19.31 -5.47 -12.10
N LEU A 139 20.25 -4.52 -11.87
CA LEU A 139 21.16 -4.56 -10.74
C LEU A 139 20.41 -4.43 -9.40
N GLY A 140 19.47 -3.48 -9.32
CA GLY A 140 18.60 -3.32 -8.15
C GLY A 140 17.81 -4.59 -7.87
N ARG A 141 17.25 -5.22 -8.89
CA ARG A 141 16.51 -6.47 -8.78
C ARG A 141 17.40 -7.63 -8.28
N THR A 142 18.59 -7.78 -8.80
CA THR A 142 19.48 -8.90 -8.45
C THR A 142 19.96 -8.83 -7.02
N PHE A 143 20.33 -7.63 -6.53
CA PHE A 143 20.94 -7.47 -5.22
C PHE A 143 19.97 -6.96 -4.14
N GLY A 144 18.91 -6.24 -4.53
CA GLY A 144 17.97 -5.59 -3.62
C GLY A 144 16.65 -6.33 -3.42
N ALA A 145 16.25 -7.23 -4.31
CA ALA A 145 14.93 -7.85 -4.31
C ALA A 145 14.63 -8.62 -3.01
N GLY A 146 15.57 -9.41 -2.53
CA GLY A 146 15.41 -10.17 -1.30
C GLY A 146 15.26 -9.27 -0.06
N PHE A 147 16.00 -8.18 0.00
CA PHE A 147 15.92 -7.20 1.08
C PHE A 147 14.59 -6.45 1.04
N ALA A 148 14.20 -5.94 -0.14
CA ALA A 148 12.93 -5.25 -0.33
C ALA A 148 11.75 -6.14 0.05
N ARG A 149 11.72 -7.38 -0.46
CA ARG A 149 10.66 -8.35 -0.17
C ARG A 149 10.53 -8.61 1.35
N ARG A 150 11.63 -8.88 2.04
CA ARG A 150 11.63 -9.14 3.48
C ARG A 150 11.11 -7.94 4.30
N ASN A 151 11.45 -6.71 3.88
CA ASN A 151 10.95 -5.51 4.53
C ASN A 151 9.44 -5.33 4.28
N LEU A 152 8.96 -5.60 3.08
CA LEU A 152 7.53 -5.59 2.76
C LEU A 152 6.77 -6.65 3.57
N GLU A 153 7.26 -7.89 3.61
CA GLU A 153 6.65 -8.97 4.41
C GLU A 153 6.49 -8.54 5.88
N ARG A 154 7.55 -8.02 6.50
CA ARG A 154 7.51 -7.56 7.88
C ARG A 154 6.54 -6.40 8.10
N MET A 155 6.55 -5.42 7.19
CA MET A 155 5.70 -4.23 7.30
C MET A 155 4.23 -4.58 7.15
N PHE A 156 3.87 -5.37 6.16
CA PHE A 156 2.48 -5.74 5.91
C PHE A 156 1.94 -6.77 6.89
N GLU A 157 2.79 -7.64 7.45
CA GLU A 157 2.39 -8.48 8.59
C GLU A 157 1.95 -7.61 9.78
N PHE A 158 2.74 -6.59 10.12
CA PHE A 158 2.39 -5.65 11.20
C PHE A 158 1.10 -4.89 10.90
N ARG A 159 0.96 -4.32 9.69
CA ARG A 159 -0.24 -3.55 9.31
C ARG A 159 -1.51 -4.40 9.37
N HIS A 160 -1.45 -5.63 8.87
CA HIS A 160 -2.57 -6.56 8.94
C HIS A 160 -2.91 -6.96 10.38
N GLN A 161 -1.90 -7.12 11.24
CA GLN A 161 -2.10 -7.38 12.67
C GLN A 161 -2.79 -6.19 13.34
N VAL A 162 -2.33 -4.95 13.12
CA VAL A 162 -2.96 -3.74 13.67
C VAL A 162 -4.42 -3.61 13.20
N THR A 163 -4.69 -3.87 11.93
CA THR A 163 -6.06 -3.85 11.40
C THR A 163 -6.93 -4.90 12.06
N ARG A 164 -6.41 -6.12 12.26
CA ARG A 164 -7.10 -7.20 12.96
C ARG A 164 -7.44 -6.79 14.40
N GLU A 165 -6.45 -6.33 15.16
CA GLU A 165 -6.62 -5.89 16.55
C GLU A 165 -7.61 -4.72 16.70
N ALA A 166 -7.73 -3.87 15.68
CA ALA A 166 -8.67 -2.75 15.68
C ALA A 166 -10.09 -3.15 15.29
N CYS A 167 -10.24 -4.22 14.52
CA CYS A 167 -11.53 -4.58 13.93
C CYS A 167 -12.17 -5.85 14.55
N GLU A 168 -11.41 -6.79 15.09
CA GLU A 168 -11.95 -7.98 15.78
C GLU A 168 -12.27 -7.70 17.24
#